data_a08f59bc0809c0f41c67a4561ccd1bc5
#
_entry.id   a08f59bc0809c0f41c67a4561ccd1bc5
#
_cell.length_a   1.000
_cell.length_b   1.000
_cell.length_c   1.000
_cell.angle_alpha   90.00
_cell.angle_beta   90.00
_cell.angle_gamma   90.00
#
_symmetry.space_group_name_H-M   'P 1'
#
loop_
_entity.id
_entity.type
_entity.pdbx_description
1 polymer ?
#
loop_
_entity_poly.entity_id
_entity_poly.type
_entity_poly.pdbx_seq_one_letter_code
_entity_poly.pdbx_strand_id
1 'polypeptide(L)'
;MNINKSILLALGLMLYASVSHACTNFIVGKKASVNGSVICTYNADSYGMFLGLAHYPAGRHAKGQMRPVYNWETHELRGEIPEAPVTYNVIGNINEYQVTIGETTYGGREEMVDSTGILDYGSLIYIALQRSRTAREAIRVMTNLVETYGYNSEGETFTICDPNEAWIMEMMGCGPASKKVVWVAQRIPDNA
;
A
#
# COMPACT_ATOMS: atom_id res chain seq x y z
N MET A 1 -33.32 11.00 40.09
CA MET A 1 -32.56 11.85 39.16
C MET A 1 -32.85 11.34 37.74
N ASN A 2 -33.77 12.00 37.04
CA ASN A 2 -34.16 11.56 35.69
C ASN A 2 -33.14 12.05 34.70
N ILE A 3 -32.35 11.13 34.18
CA ILE A 3 -31.40 11.43 33.06
C ILE A 3 -32.25 11.73 31.83
N ASN A 4 -32.05 12.91 31.26
CA ASN A 4 -32.80 13.37 30.11
C ASN A 4 -32.53 12.42 28.93
N LYS A 5 -33.60 11.90 28.28
CA LYS A 5 -33.50 10.96 27.15
C LYS A 5 -32.61 11.48 26.02
N SER A 6 -32.54 12.82 25.87
CA SER A 6 -31.62 13.46 24.89
C SER A 6 -30.13 13.30 25.25
N ILE A 7 -29.81 13.24 26.56
CA ILE A 7 -28.43 13.00 27.03
C ILE A 7 -28.02 11.56 26.79
N LEU A 8 -28.93 10.61 27.03
CA LEU A 8 -28.72 9.19 26.75
C LEU A 8 -28.57 8.94 25.24
N LEU A 9 -29.34 9.64 24.41
CA LEU A 9 -29.21 9.55 22.94
C LEU A 9 -27.89 10.16 22.46
N ALA A 10 -27.45 11.30 23.00
CA ALA A 10 -26.19 11.92 22.69
C ALA A 10 -24.97 11.08 23.13
N LEU A 11 -25.05 10.46 24.33
CA LEU A 11 -24.04 9.51 24.80
C LEU A 11 -24.00 8.24 23.93
N GLY A 12 -25.16 7.73 23.51
CA GLY A 12 -25.25 6.60 22.58
C GLY A 12 -24.66 6.90 21.22
N LEU A 13 -24.89 8.10 20.68
CA LEU A 13 -24.28 8.56 19.41
C LEU A 13 -22.76 8.78 19.52
N MET A 14 -22.24 9.23 20.67
CA MET A 14 -20.80 9.35 20.89
C MET A 14 -20.10 8.00 21.05
N LEU A 15 -20.78 6.97 21.53
CA LEU A 15 -20.24 5.60 21.62
C LEU A 15 -20.24 4.87 20.28
N TYR A 16 -20.99 5.36 19.29
CA TYR A 16 -20.98 4.87 17.90
C TYR A 16 -20.05 5.66 16.97
N ALA A 17 -19.27 6.61 17.47
CA ALA A 17 -18.13 7.11 16.73
C ALA A 17 -17.10 5.96 16.66
N SER A 18 -17.34 5.02 15.74
CA SER A 18 -16.32 4.08 15.32
C SER A 18 -15.10 4.90 14.92
N VAL A 19 -14.02 4.77 15.66
CA VAL A 19 -12.74 5.33 15.28
C VAL A 19 -12.37 4.59 13.98
N SER A 20 -12.68 5.20 12.85
CA SER A 20 -12.23 4.66 11.56
C SER A 20 -10.72 4.86 11.53
N HIS A 21 -9.98 3.77 11.63
CA HIS A 21 -8.56 3.75 11.31
C HIS A 21 -8.47 3.73 9.78
N ALA A 22 -8.19 4.88 9.19
CA ALA A 22 -8.03 4.98 7.76
C ALA A 22 -6.88 5.92 7.44
N CYS A 23 -5.88 5.41 6.72
CA CYS A 23 -4.83 6.23 6.17
C CYS A 23 -5.39 7.32 5.25
N THR A 24 -4.67 8.43 5.09
CA THR A 24 -5.10 9.55 4.26
C THR A 24 -4.04 9.88 3.23
N ASN A 25 -4.44 9.92 1.96
CA ASN A 25 -3.58 10.28 0.85
C ASN A 25 -4.16 11.45 0.07
N PHE A 26 -3.29 12.37 -0.36
CA PHE A 26 -3.64 13.41 -1.33
C PHE A 26 -2.79 13.24 -2.58
N ILE A 27 -3.40 13.42 -3.74
CA ILE A 27 -2.74 13.44 -5.04
C ILE A 27 -3.00 14.78 -5.69
N VAL A 28 -1.94 15.42 -6.21
CA VAL A 28 -2.06 16.63 -7.02
C VAL A 28 -1.38 16.36 -8.35
N GLY A 29 -2.15 16.44 -9.43
CA GLY A 29 -1.64 16.28 -10.79
C GLY A 29 -0.76 17.46 -11.23
N LYS A 30 0.12 17.22 -12.20
CA LYS A 30 1.14 18.21 -12.62
C LYS A 30 0.59 19.52 -13.18
N LYS A 31 -0.66 19.56 -13.64
CA LYS A 31 -1.31 20.78 -14.11
C LYS A 31 -2.10 21.50 -13.02
N ALA A 32 -2.33 20.83 -11.88
CA ALA A 32 -2.95 21.43 -10.70
C ALA A 32 -1.91 21.98 -9.72
N SER A 33 -0.66 21.54 -9.81
CA SER A 33 0.45 22.05 -8.99
C SER A 33 1.04 23.33 -9.57
N VAL A 34 1.57 24.20 -8.68
CA VAL A 34 2.14 25.51 -9.05
C VAL A 34 3.39 25.38 -9.93
N ASN A 35 4.17 24.32 -9.72
CA ASN A 35 5.48 24.13 -10.37
C ASN A 35 5.51 22.98 -11.39
N GLY A 36 4.35 22.38 -11.70
CA GLY A 36 4.26 21.27 -12.64
C GLY A 36 4.70 19.92 -12.07
N SER A 37 4.92 19.81 -10.76
CA SER A 37 5.22 18.51 -10.13
C SER A 37 3.95 17.68 -9.88
N VAL A 38 4.08 16.37 -9.88
CA VAL A 38 3.11 15.47 -9.28
C VAL A 38 3.40 15.42 -7.78
N ILE A 39 2.38 15.63 -6.94
CA ILE A 39 2.51 15.58 -5.48
C ILE A 39 1.65 14.43 -4.96
N CYS A 40 2.25 13.60 -4.12
CA CYS A 40 1.55 12.56 -3.38
C CYS A 40 1.89 12.70 -1.90
N THR A 41 0.89 12.68 -1.04
CA THR A 41 1.09 12.57 0.41
C THR A 41 0.60 11.23 0.89
N TYR A 42 1.17 10.77 1.98
CA TYR A 42 0.73 9.57 2.67
C TYR A 42 0.82 9.77 4.18
N ASN A 43 -0.28 9.51 4.87
CA ASN A 43 -0.35 9.56 6.31
C ASN A 43 -0.97 8.25 6.81
N ALA A 44 -0.17 7.45 7.53
CA ALA A 44 -0.63 6.21 8.14
C ALA A 44 -1.25 6.50 9.51
N ASP A 45 -2.52 6.16 9.67
CA ASP A 45 -3.23 6.27 10.94
C ASP A 45 -3.11 4.96 11.71
N SER A 46 -2.08 4.86 12.55
CA SER A 46 -1.84 3.69 13.39
C SER A 46 -1.41 4.08 14.79
N TYR A 47 -2.00 3.44 15.79
CA TYR A 47 -1.70 3.70 17.21
C TYR A 47 -0.33 3.16 17.65
N GLY A 48 0.30 2.28 16.92
CA GLY A 48 1.53 1.60 17.32
C GLY A 48 2.72 1.77 16.40
N MET A 49 2.51 2.33 15.23
CA MET A 49 3.56 2.47 14.21
C MET A 49 4.38 3.76 14.40
N PHE A 50 5.24 3.79 15.40
CA PHE A 50 6.29 4.79 15.48
C PHE A 50 7.53 4.27 14.75
N LEU A 51 7.44 4.18 13.43
CA LEU A 51 8.55 3.71 12.62
C LEU A 51 9.55 4.84 12.40
N GLY A 52 10.82 4.51 12.54
CA GLY A 52 11.89 5.34 12.01
C GLY A 52 11.82 5.43 10.48
N LEU A 53 12.64 6.29 9.88
CA LEU A 53 12.74 6.38 8.43
C LEU A 53 13.26 5.05 7.86
N ALA A 54 12.40 4.31 7.15
CA ALA A 54 12.79 3.07 6.50
C ALA A 54 13.76 3.36 5.34
N HIS A 55 14.85 2.60 5.27
CA HIS A 55 15.83 2.69 4.18
C HIS A 55 16.18 1.30 3.65
N TYR A 56 15.95 1.10 2.37
CA TYR A 56 16.32 -0.10 1.63
C TYR A 56 17.35 0.31 0.56
N PRO A 57 18.64 -0.05 0.75
CA PRO A 57 19.69 0.36 -0.18
C PRO A 57 19.55 -0.32 -1.55
N ALA A 58 19.99 0.38 -2.58
CA ALA A 58 20.18 -0.22 -3.90
C ALA A 58 21.18 -1.37 -3.85
N GLY A 59 20.99 -2.37 -4.71
CA GLY A 59 21.86 -3.54 -4.75
C GLY A 59 21.94 -4.22 -6.11
N ARG A 60 23.00 -5.01 -6.28
CA ARG A 60 23.14 -6.00 -7.34
C ARG A 60 23.17 -7.38 -6.72
N HIS A 61 22.38 -8.27 -7.25
CA HIS A 61 22.12 -9.57 -6.65
C HIS A 61 22.55 -10.69 -7.57
N ALA A 62 23.04 -11.78 -6.98
CA ALA A 62 23.47 -12.95 -7.72
C ALA A 62 22.28 -13.65 -8.41
N LYS A 63 22.54 -14.29 -9.54
CA LYS A 63 21.50 -15.10 -10.22
C LYS A 63 21.02 -16.21 -9.29
N GLY A 64 19.69 -16.28 -9.10
CA GLY A 64 19.05 -17.28 -8.25
C GLY A 64 19.04 -16.93 -6.75
N GLN A 65 19.50 -15.73 -6.38
CA GLN A 65 19.36 -15.25 -5.02
C GLN A 65 17.88 -15.15 -4.66
N MET A 66 17.54 -15.61 -3.45
CA MET A 66 16.19 -15.50 -2.90
C MET A 66 16.13 -14.35 -1.91
N ARG A 67 14.97 -13.71 -1.84
CA ARG A 67 14.63 -12.65 -0.89
C ARG A 67 13.60 -13.19 0.09
N PRO A 68 13.89 -13.20 1.41
CA PRO A 68 12.88 -13.48 2.39
C PRO A 68 11.82 -12.36 2.42
N VAL A 69 10.56 -12.75 2.54
CA VAL A 69 9.42 -11.86 2.68
C VAL A 69 8.86 -12.02 4.08
N TYR A 70 8.83 -10.92 4.79
CA TYR A 70 8.26 -10.85 6.13
C TYR A 70 6.95 -10.08 6.09
N ASN A 71 5.98 -10.49 6.90
CA ASN A 71 4.79 -9.69 7.12
C ASN A 71 5.20 -8.33 7.69
N TRP A 72 4.63 -7.27 7.13
CA TRP A 72 5.02 -5.89 7.46
C TRP A 72 4.73 -5.54 8.93
N GLU A 73 3.62 -6.02 9.46
CA GLU A 73 3.17 -5.69 10.82
C GLU A 73 3.75 -6.62 11.87
N THR A 74 3.69 -7.94 11.63
CA THR A 74 4.09 -8.94 12.62
C THR A 74 5.56 -9.32 12.54
N HIS A 75 6.25 -8.98 11.45
CA HIS A 75 7.64 -9.40 11.14
C HIS A 75 7.84 -10.91 11.05
N GLU A 76 6.77 -11.68 10.90
CA GLU A 76 6.85 -13.12 10.67
C GLU A 76 7.31 -13.42 9.25
N LEU A 77 8.21 -14.41 9.11
CA LEU A 77 8.63 -14.90 7.79
C LEU A 77 7.46 -15.58 7.08
N ARG A 78 7.07 -15.06 5.92
CA ARG A 78 5.99 -15.58 5.11
C ARG A 78 6.44 -16.52 4.01
N GLY A 79 7.68 -16.38 3.55
CA GLY A 79 8.26 -17.17 2.49
C GLY A 79 9.41 -16.45 1.80
N GLU A 80 9.76 -16.94 0.62
CA GLU A 80 10.83 -16.36 -0.17
C GLU A 80 10.38 -16.18 -1.63
N ILE A 81 10.86 -15.13 -2.26
CA ILE A 81 10.66 -14.87 -3.69
C ILE A 81 12.02 -14.66 -4.37
N PRO A 82 12.15 -14.89 -5.69
CA PRO A 82 13.38 -14.54 -6.40
C PRO A 82 13.72 -13.06 -6.25
N GLU A 83 14.97 -12.77 -5.91
CA GLU A 83 15.43 -11.39 -5.86
C GLU A 83 15.65 -10.86 -7.28
N ALA A 84 15.32 -9.58 -7.49
CA ALA A 84 15.63 -8.91 -8.75
C ALA A 84 17.14 -8.77 -8.93
N PRO A 85 17.69 -8.90 -10.15
CA PRO A 85 19.14 -8.75 -10.38
C PRO A 85 19.69 -7.39 -9.95
N VAL A 86 18.84 -6.37 -9.97
CA VAL A 86 19.13 -5.01 -9.52
C VAL A 86 17.93 -4.51 -8.72
N THR A 87 18.21 -3.97 -7.54
CA THR A 87 17.21 -3.27 -6.72
C THR A 87 17.60 -1.81 -6.57
N TYR A 88 16.59 -0.96 -6.45
CA TYR A 88 16.77 0.49 -6.34
C TYR A 88 16.74 0.95 -4.88
N ASN A 89 17.38 2.08 -4.63
CA ASN A 89 17.38 2.71 -3.32
C ASN A 89 15.99 3.25 -2.97
N VAL A 90 15.50 2.94 -1.77
CA VAL A 90 14.19 3.38 -1.26
C VAL A 90 14.38 4.03 0.10
N ILE A 91 13.79 5.20 0.29
CA ILE A 91 13.73 5.90 1.58
C ILE A 91 12.26 6.22 1.86
N GLY A 92 11.74 5.72 3.00
CA GLY A 92 10.31 5.79 3.26
C GLY A 92 9.52 5.17 2.11
N ASN A 93 8.56 5.91 1.58
CA ASN A 93 7.69 5.44 0.50
C ASN A 93 8.06 5.99 -0.90
N ILE A 94 9.33 6.37 -1.11
CA ILE A 94 9.86 6.88 -2.38
C ILE A 94 11.17 6.21 -2.75
N ASN A 95 11.37 5.93 -4.04
CA ASN A 95 12.63 5.41 -4.55
C ASN A 95 13.47 6.47 -5.28
N GLU A 96 14.70 6.12 -5.68
CA GLU A 96 15.64 7.02 -6.37
C GLU A 96 15.17 7.51 -7.74
N TYR A 97 14.16 6.87 -8.33
CA TYR A 97 13.49 7.32 -9.57
C TYR A 97 12.26 8.18 -9.29
N GLN A 98 12.03 8.57 -8.02
CA GLN A 98 10.88 9.35 -7.58
C GLN A 98 9.54 8.63 -7.79
N VAL A 99 9.55 7.31 -7.84
CA VAL A 99 8.30 6.54 -7.73
C VAL A 99 7.90 6.52 -6.27
N THR A 100 6.65 6.90 -5.98
CA THR A 100 6.07 6.87 -4.65
C THR A 100 4.89 5.91 -4.61
N ILE A 101 4.74 5.18 -3.51
CA ILE A 101 3.58 4.33 -3.27
C ILE A 101 3.11 4.58 -1.84
N GLY A 102 1.90 5.13 -1.70
CA GLY A 102 1.16 5.19 -0.44
C GLY A 102 -0.01 4.22 -0.47
N GLU A 103 -0.65 4.00 0.67
CA GLU A 103 -1.81 3.13 0.75
C GLU A 103 -2.92 3.73 1.60
N THR A 104 -4.12 3.17 1.47
CA THR A 104 -5.27 3.41 2.33
C THR A 104 -6.10 2.14 2.38
N THR A 105 -6.17 1.52 3.55
CA THR A 105 -6.96 0.31 3.75
C THR A 105 -8.45 0.64 3.71
N TYR A 106 -9.21 -0.04 2.86
CA TYR A 106 -10.67 0.04 2.89
C TYR A 106 -11.32 -1.21 3.49
N GLY A 107 -10.53 -2.20 3.91
CA GLY A 107 -10.96 -3.45 4.53
C GLY A 107 -11.64 -4.38 3.52
N GLY A 108 -12.95 -4.34 3.45
CA GLY A 108 -13.73 -5.24 2.62
C GLY A 108 -14.23 -6.43 3.41
N ARG A 109 -14.37 -7.58 2.76
CA ARG A 109 -14.89 -8.82 3.35
C ARG A 109 -13.71 -9.68 3.82
N GLU A 110 -13.65 -9.98 5.13
CA GLU A 110 -12.58 -10.78 5.74
C GLU A 110 -12.36 -12.14 5.06
N GLU A 111 -13.45 -12.76 4.60
CA GLU A 111 -13.37 -14.04 3.89
C GLU A 111 -12.66 -13.96 2.52
N MET A 112 -12.35 -12.76 2.03
CA MET A 112 -11.59 -12.55 0.81
C MET A 112 -10.07 -12.51 1.04
N VAL A 113 -9.62 -12.45 2.28
CA VAL A 113 -8.19 -12.50 2.62
C VAL A 113 -7.62 -13.89 2.37
N ASP A 114 -6.52 -13.97 1.62
CA ASP A 114 -5.80 -15.22 1.41
C ASP A 114 -4.64 -15.35 2.40
N SER A 115 -4.88 -16.00 3.54
CA SER A 115 -3.87 -16.21 4.56
C SER A 115 -2.67 -17.07 4.10
N THR A 116 -2.77 -17.73 2.95
CA THR A 116 -1.66 -18.51 2.36
C THR A 116 -0.78 -17.65 1.44
N GLY A 117 -1.19 -16.44 1.12
CA GLY A 117 -0.39 -15.49 0.36
C GLY A 117 0.88 -15.11 1.10
N ILE A 118 1.94 -14.85 0.35
CA ILE A 118 3.25 -14.46 0.90
C ILE A 118 3.31 -12.94 1.11
N LEU A 119 2.66 -12.18 0.24
CA LEU A 119 2.78 -10.72 0.19
C LEU A 119 1.62 -10.04 0.92
N ASP A 120 1.93 -9.19 1.88
CA ASP A 120 1.01 -8.21 2.42
C ASP A 120 1.18 -6.85 1.73
N TYR A 121 0.33 -5.88 2.07
CA TYR A 121 0.36 -4.55 1.45
C TYR A 121 1.71 -3.84 1.64
N GLY A 122 2.30 -3.89 2.84
CA GLY A 122 3.53 -3.19 3.16
C GLY A 122 4.75 -3.82 2.49
N SER A 123 4.90 -5.15 2.56
CA SER A 123 5.97 -5.86 1.86
C SER A 123 5.88 -5.65 0.34
N LEU A 124 4.67 -5.63 -0.22
CA LEU A 124 4.42 -5.38 -1.63
C LEU A 124 4.87 -3.98 -2.07
N ILE A 125 4.58 -2.94 -1.27
CA ILE A 125 5.01 -1.56 -1.52
C ILE A 125 6.52 -1.49 -1.65
N TYR A 126 7.27 -1.96 -0.65
CA TYR A 126 8.73 -1.83 -0.65
C TYR A 126 9.41 -2.68 -1.72
N ILE A 127 8.89 -3.87 -2.01
CA ILE A 127 9.41 -4.71 -3.09
C ILE A 127 9.16 -4.04 -4.45
N ALA A 128 7.99 -3.45 -4.66
CA ALA A 128 7.67 -2.77 -5.90
C ALA A 128 8.53 -1.51 -6.09
N LEU A 129 8.73 -0.71 -5.04
CA LEU A 129 9.61 0.46 -5.08
C LEU A 129 11.05 0.09 -5.44
N GLN A 130 11.56 -1.02 -4.90
CA GLN A 130 12.90 -1.51 -5.23
C GLN A 130 13.04 -2.07 -6.65
N ARG A 131 11.95 -2.28 -7.38
CA ARG A 131 11.92 -2.96 -8.68
C ARG A 131 11.31 -2.12 -9.82
N SER A 132 10.94 -0.86 -9.58
CA SER A 132 10.27 -0.02 -10.57
C SER A 132 10.93 1.34 -10.74
N ARG A 133 10.83 1.89 -11.97
CA ARG A 133 11.32 3.23 -12.33
C ARG A 133 10.21 4.19 -12.71
N THR A 134 8.99 3.68 -12.87
CA THR A 134 7.80 4.47 -13.22
C THR A 134 6.59 3.93 -12.47
N ALA A 135 5.55 4.75 -12.33
CA ALA A 135 4.29 4.34 -11.73
C ALA A 135 3.67 3.12 -12.45
N ARG A 136 3.72 3.10 -13.79
CA ARG A 136 3.21 1.96 -14.57
C ARG A 136 4.02 0.69 -14.37
N GLU A 137 5.32 0.81 -14.19
CA GLU A 137 6.18 -0.34 -13.89
C GLU A 137 5.87 -0.87 -12.48
N ALA A 138 5.66 0.02 -11.50
CA ALA A 138 5.25 -0.37 -10.15
C ALA A 138 3.94 -1.16 -10.16
N ILE A 139 2.92 -0.69 -10.87
CA ILE A 139 1.64 -1.41 -11.02
C ILE A 139 1.86 -2.82 -11.60
N ARG A 140 2.67 -2.96 -12.66
CA ARG A 140 2.96 -4.27 -13.24
C ARG A 140 3.74 -5.19 -12.30
N VAL A 141 4.71 -4.64 -11.57
CA VAL A 141 5.47 -5.40 -10.57
C VAL A 141 4.56 -5.90 -9.46
N MET A 142 3.72 -5.02 -8.91
CA MET A 142 2.78 -5.37 -7.85
C MET A 142 1.81 -6.47 -8.29
N THR A 143 1.15 -6.30 -9.43
CA THR A 143 0.16 -7.26 -9.92
C THR A 143 0.77 -8.61 -10.26
N ASN A 144 1.93 -8.66 -10.93
CA ASN A 144 2.63 -9.91 -11.23
C ASN A 144 3.09 -10.64 -9.97
N LEU A 145 3.55 -9.92 -8.96
CA LEU A 145 3.98 -10.50 -7.70
C LEU A 145 2.81 -11.17 -6.96
N VAL A 146 1.69 -10.48 -6.82
CA VAL A 146 0.54 -11.05 -6.09
C VAL A 146 -0.14 -12.18 -6.87
N GLU A 147 -0.17 -12.14 -8.20
CA GLU A 147 -0.65 -13.25 -9.02
C GLU A 147 0.20 -14.52 -8.88
N THR A 148 1.50 -14.33 -8.62
CA THR A 148 2.43 -15.46 -8.48
C THR A 148 2.49 -16.00 -7.06
N TYR A 149 2.51 -15.11 -6.07
CA TYR A 149 2.83 -15.45 -4.69
C TYR A 149 1.65 -15.30 -3.72
N GLY A 150 0.52 -14.79 -4.19
CA GLY A 150 -0.68 -14.53 -3.38
C GLY A 150 -0.57 -13.26 -2.55
N TYR A 151 -1.73 -12.75 -2.15
CA TYR A 151 -1.91 -11.50 -1.42
C TYR A 151 -2.60 -11.75 -0.08
N ASN A 152 -1.91 -11.46 1.01
CA ASN A 152 -2.36 -11.70 2.38
C ASN A 152 -2.59 -10.38 3.10
N SER A 153 -3.55 -9.61 2.61
CA SER A 153 -4.06 -8.40 3.25
C SER A 153 -5.53 -8.22 2.95
N GLU A 154 -6.14 -7.31 3.66
CA GLU A 154 -7.46 -6.77 3.37
C GLU A 154 -7.45 -6.00 2.03
N GLY A 155 -8.57 -5.40 1.67
CA GLY A 155 -8.65 -4.55 0.50
C GLY A 155 -7.89 -3.25 0.68
N GLU A 156 -7.04 -2.93 -0.29
CA GLU A 156 -6.15 -1.77 -0.26
C GLU A 156 -6.32 -0.88 -1.48
N THR A 157 -6.27 0.42 -1.25
CA THR A 157 -6.11 1.44 -2.27
C THR A 157 -4.67 1.95 -2.24
N PHE A 158 -3.93 1.71 -3.31
CA PHE A 158 -2.57 2.23 -3.48
C PHE A 158 -2.60 3.52 -4.28
N THR A 159 -1.93 4.57 -3.78
CA THR A 159 -1.60 5.77 -4.55
C THR A 159 -0.19 5.61 -5.11
N ILE A 160 -0.07 5.58 -6.45
CA ILE A 160 1.18 5.28 -7.14
C ILE A 160 1.52 6.44 -8.06
N CYS A 161 2.62 7.13 -7.77
CA CYS A 161 3.01 8.33 -8.51
C CYS A 161 4.45 8.22 -9.01
N ASP A 162 4.71 8.91 -10.10
CA ASP A 162 6.06 9.26 -10.57
C ASP A 162 6.09 10.74 -11.01
N PRO A 163 7.22 11.31 -11.46
CA PRO A 163 7.28 12.70 -11.88
C PRO A 163 6.32 13.10 -13.01
N ASN A 164 5.73 12.15 -13.72
CA ASN A 164 4.93 12.39 -14.91
C ASN A 164 3.44 12.14 -14.71
N GLU A 165 3.08 11.20 -13.85
CA GLU A 165 1.70 10.77 -13.70
C GLU A 165 1.40 10.19 -12.31
N ALA A 166 0.12 10.18 -11.97
CA ALA A 166 -0.40 9.61 -10.74
C ALA A 166 -1.51 8.59 -11.05
N TRP A 167 -1.61 7.56 -10.21
CA TRP A 167 -2.54 6.46 -10.31
C TRP A 167 -3.17 6.13 -8.96
N ILE A 168 -4.40 5.70 -8.98
CA ILE A 168 -5.03 4.98 -7.87
C ILE A 168 -5.20 3.54 -8.34
N MET A 169 -4.75 2.59 -7.51
CA MET A 169 -4.94 1.17 -7.75
C MET A 169 -5.62 0.54 -6.54
N GLU A 170 -6.78 -0.04 -6.74
CA GLU A 170 -7.46 -0.84 -5.73
C GLU A 170 -7.18 -2.31 -5.96
N MET A 171 -6.96 -3.05 -4.86
CA MET A 171 -6.64 -4.48 -4.90
C MET A 171 -7.32 -5.21 -3.75
N MET A 172 -7.82 -6.41 -4.03
CA MET A 172 -8.44 -7.29 -3.03
C MET A 172 -8.18 -8.75 -3.39
N GLY A 173 -8.00 -9.59 -2.39
CA GLY A 173 -7.92 -11.05 -2.56
C GLY A 173 -9.25 -11.66 -3.02
N CYS A 174 -9.19 -12.91 -3.47
CA CYS A 174 -10.35 -13.69 -3.92
C CYS A 174 -10.69 -14.86 -2.98
N GLY A 175 -10.26 -14.78 -1.73
CA GLY A 175 -10.54 -15.77 -0.69
C GLY A 175 -9.39 -16.75 -0.44
N PRO A 176 -9.54 -17.58 0.61
CA PRO A 176 -8.48 -18.43 1.12
C PRO A 176 -7.90 -19.38 0.07
N ALA A 177 -6.57 -19.49 0.06
CA ALA A 177 -5.80 -20.37 -0.82
C ALA A 177 -6.05 -20.18 -2.33
N SER A 178 -6.69 -19.07 -2.72
CA SER A 178 -6.99 -18.80 -4.12
C SER A 178 -5.77 -18.34 -4.90
N LYS A 179 -4.82 -17.66 -4.25
CA LYS A 179 -3.69 -16.94 -4.84
C LYS A 179 -4.11 -15.99 -5.97
N LYS A 180 -5.38 -15.60 -5.98
CA LYS A 180 -5.93 -14.69 -6.98
C LYS A 180 -6.25 -13.37 -6.34
N VAL A 181 -6.12 -12.31 -7.13
CA VAL A 181 -6.52 -10.96 -6.76
C VAL A 181 -7.41 -10.38 -7.85
N VAL A 182 -8.30 -9.49 -7.47
CA VAL A 182 -8.94 -8.54 -8.39
C VAL A 182 -8.33 -7.18 -8.11
N TRP A 183 -8.06 -6.45 -9.17
CA TRP A 183 -7.51 -5.11 -9.06
C TRP A 183 -7.99 -4.23 -10.21
N VAL A 184 -8.00 -2.94 -9.96
CA VAL A 184 -8.24 -1.91 -10.97
C VAL A 184 -7.24 -0.79 -10.74
N ALA A 185 -6.68 -0.24 -11.81
CA ALA A 185 -5.80 0.92 -11.74
C ALA A 185 -6.32 2.02 -12.65
N GLN A 186 -6.53 3.20 -12.09
CA GLN A 186 -7.01 4.37 -12.80
C GLN A 186 -5.99 5.50 -12.76
N ARG A 187 -5.62 6.01 -13.93
CA ARG A 187 -4.78 7.20 -14.02
C ARG A 187 -5.58 8.43 -13.59
N ILE A 188 -4.97 9.22 -12.72
CA ILE A 188 -5.53 10.48 -12.28
C ILE A 188 -5.24 11.56 -13.35
N PRO A 189 -6.22 12.37 -13.73
CA PRO A 189 -6.01 13.46 -14.67
C PRO A 189 -4.97 14.46 -14.17
N ASP A 190 -4.20 15.04 -15.10
CA ASP A 190 -3.13 15.99 -14.74
C ASP A 190 -3.63 17.26 -14.04
N ASN A 191 -4.91 17.61 -14.19
CA ASN A 191 -5.56 18.79 -13.63
C ASN A 191 -6.39 18.49 -12.36
N ALA A 192 -6.27 17.31 -11.79
CA ALA A 192 -6.93 16.92 -10.54
C ALA A 192 -6.03 17.15 -9.34
#